data_c871b2a11b71e33bb5364c7823a10196
#
_entry.id   c871b2a11b71e33bb5364c7823a10196
#
_cell.length_a   1.000
_cell.length_b   1.000
_cell.length_c   1.000
_cell.angle_alpha   90.00
_cell.angle_beta   90.00
_cell.angle_gamma   90.00
#
_symmetry.space_group_name_H-M   'P 1'
#
loop_
_entity.id
_entity.type
_entity.pdbx_description
1 polymer ?
#
loop_
_entity_poly.entity_id
_entity_poly.type
_entity_poly.pdbx_seq_one_letter_code
_entity_poly.pdbx_strand_id
1 'polypeptide(L)'
;MRFPRLMTWLLIALFAGPTATGALAQTPPPPPPPSQAAPQPKPGDAFGEEVTLAAKTIVFAKGSANWDSAFETLVEAFKNVYGALQKQGLKAAGPPMTIYTATDDTGFEYQAGVPVTEEPKGPLGEGLAVGKSPEGRALKFIHRGSYDAMDSTYEAITNFLDEKRLEARDLFVEFYLTDPLTTPEDNLVIEVYVPVK
;
A
#
# COMPACT_ATOMS: atom_id res chain seq x y z
N MET A 1 1.71 -8.88 -20.51
CA MET A 1 0.27 -8.85 -20.24
C MET A 1 -0.48 -8.60 -21.55
N ARG A 2 -1.42 -9.44 -21.92
CA ARG A 2 -2.04 -9.43 -23.24
C ARG A 2 -3.40 -8.75 -23.16
N PHE A 3 -3.60 -7.67 -23.92
CA PHE A 3 -4.90 -7.05 -24.11
C PHE A 3 -5.83 -7.93 -24.96
N PRO A 4 -7.11 -8.09 -24.63
CA PRO A 4 -8.06 -8.78 -25.48
C PRO A 4 -8.67 -7.88 -26.55
N ARG A 5 -8.93 -8.51 -27.66
CA ARG A 5 -9.36 -8.04 -28.97
C ARG A 5 -10.72 -7.33 -28.95
N LEU A 6 -10.77 -6.27 -29.77
CA LEU A 6 -12.00 -5.67 -30.31
C LEU A 6 -12.91 -6.73 -30.96
N MET A 7 -14.18 -6.69 -30.59
CA MET A 7 -15.23 -7.45 -31.26
C MET A 7 -16.18 -6.47 -31.96
N THR A 8 -16.07 -6.49 -33.27
CA THR A 8 -16.90 -5.75 -34.24
C THR A 8 -18.32 -6.32 -34.26
N TRP A 9 -19.34 -5.48 -34.02
CA TRP A 9 -20.74 -5.84 -34.32
C TRP A 9 -21.31 -5.05 -35.47
N LEU A 10 -21.91 -5.77 -36.35
CA LEU A 10 -22.48 -5.45 -37.65
C LEU A 10 -23.81 -4.72 -37.49
N LEU A 11 -24.03 -3.69 -38.31
CA LEU A 11 -25.26 -2.93 -38.49
C LEU A 11 -26.38 -3.79 -39.09
N ILE A 12 -27.57 -3.72 -38.49
CA ILE A 12 -28.83 -3.99 -39.19
C ILE A 12 -29.74 -2.80 -39.00
N ALA A 13 -30.03 -2.09 -40.09
CA ALA A 13 -31.00 -1.02 -40.17
C ALA A 13 -32.41 -1.61 -40.37
N LEU A 14 -33.39 -1.15 -39.61
CA LEU A 14 -34.80 -1.26 -39.98
C LEU A 14 -35.57 0.01 -39.63
N PHE A 15 -36.30 0.54 -40.60
CA PHE A 15 -37.18 1.69 -40.58
C PHE A 15 -38.40 1.51 -39.68
N ALA A 16 -38.86 2.55 -38.98
CA ALA A 16 -40.26 3.01 -39.02
C ALA A 16 -40.56 4.15 -37.97
N GLY A 17 -41.14 5.20 -38.43
CA GLY A 17 -42.20 6.00 -37.78
C GLY A 17 -41.84 7.03 -36.70
N PRO A 18 -42.32 8.30 -36.84
CA PRO A 18 -42.12 9.30 -35.83
C PRO A 18 -43.20 9.23 -34.74
N THR A 19 -42.82 8.85 -33.56
CA THR A 19 -43.62 9.11 -32.35
C THR A 19 -42.90 10.20 -31.56
N ALA A 20 -43.55 11.38 -31.47
CA ALA A 20 -43.10 12.45 -30.60
C ALA A 20 -43.19 12.00 -29.13
N THR A 21 -42.08 11.63 -28.54
CA THR A 21 -41.98 11.35 -27.13
C THR A 21 -41.20 12.50 -26.50
N GLY A 22 -41.84 13.17 -25.52
CA GLY A 22 -41.26 14.29 -24.80
C GLY A 22 -39.88 13.90 -24.18
N ALA A 23 -38.88 14.68 -24.55
CA ALA A 23 -37.56 14.57 -23.96
C ALA A 23 -37.62 15.03 -22.50
N LEU A 24 -37.66 14.09 -21.57
CA LEU A 24 -37.31 14.38 -20.19
C LEU A 24 -35.82 14.76 -20.20
N ALA A 25 -35.55 16.04 -19.95
CA ALA A 25 -34.20 16.53 -19.75
C ALA A 25 -33.55 15.77 -18.59
N GLN A 26 -32.69 14.81 -18.90
CA GLN A 26 -31.85 14.18 -17.92
C GLN A 26 -30.85 15.22 -17.43
N THR A 27 -30.96 15.61 -16.17
CA THR A 27 -29.90 16.38 -15.49
C THR A 27 -28.59 15.61 -15.62
N PRO A 28 -27.50 16.25 -16.08
CA PRO A 28 -26.21 15.59 -16.13
C PRO A 28 -25.83 15.09 -14.72
N PRO A 29 -25.19 13.92 -14.59
CA PRO A 29 -24.72 13.43 -13.30
C PRO A 29 -23.81 14.49 -12.66
N PRO A 30 -23.83 14.62 -11.33
CA PRO A 30 -22.93 15.54 -10.65
C PRO A 30 -21.49 15.19 -11.00
N PRO A 31 -20.59 16.17 -11.12
CA PRO A 31 -19.17 15.91 -11.35
C PRO A 31 -18.65 14.99 -10.25
N PRO A 32 -17.74 14.06 -10.55
CA PRO A 32 -17.09 13.24 -9.53
C PRO A 32 -16.48 14.14 -8.47
N PRO A 33 -16.49 13.74 -7.19
CA PRO A 33 -15.83 14.49 -6.14
C PRO A 33 -14.37 14.74 -6.54
N PRO A 34 -13.80 15.91 -6.20
CA PRO A 34 -12.42 16.19 -6.53
C PRO A 34 -11.54 15.07 -5.94
N SER A 35 -10.78 14.41 -6.81
CA SER A 35 -9.74 13.47 -6.40
C SER A 35 -8.89 14.20 -5.37
N GLN A 36 -8.77 13.65 -4.17
CA GLN A 36 -7.90 14.23 -3.14
C GLN A 36 -6.50 14.28 -3.74
N ALA A 37 -6.00 15.50 -3.95
CA ALA A 37 -4.65 15.66 -4.47
C ALA A 37 -3.68 14.97 -3.53
N ALA A 38 -2.79 14.14 -4.08
CA ALA A 38 -1.74 13.48 -3.30
C ALA A 38 -1.07 14.51 -2.38
N PRO A 39 -0.80 14.14 -1.11
CA PRO A 39 -0.05 15.00 -0.21
C PRO A 39 1.27 15.38 -0.89
N GLN A 40 1.49 16.68 -1.10
CA GLN A 40 2.70 17.11 -1.77
C GLN A 40 3.93 16.86 -0.88
N PRO A 41 5.01 16.26 -1.40
CA PRO A 41 6.25 16.10 -0.67
C PRO A 41 6.69 17.44 -0.09
N LYS A 42 7.11 17.45 1.18
CA LYS A 42 7.71 18.66 1.76
C LYS A 42 9.10 18.86 1.19
N PRO A 43 9.59 20.10 1.05
CA PRO A 43 10.97 20.35 0.68
C PRO A 43 11.91 19.58 1.62
N GLY A 44 12.74 18.70 1.06
CA GLY A 44 13.65 17.82 1.81
C GLY A 44 13.13 16.39 2.04
N ASP A 45 11.91 16.07 1.67
CA ASP A 45 11.44 14.68 1.68
C ASP A 45 12.13 13.88 0.56
N ALA A 46 12.49 12.63 0.89
CA ALA A 46 13.07 11.72 -0.09
C ALA A 46 12.02 11.34 -1.15
N PHE A 47 12.38 11.48 -2.41
CA PHE A 47 11.59 10.99 -3.52
C PHE A 47 12.49 10.29 -4.54
N GLY A 48 12.54 8.95 -4.47
CA GLY A 48 13.42 8.13 -5.31
C GLY A 48 14.88 8.15 -4.85
N GLU A 49 15.16 8.40 -3.58
CA GLU A 49 16.51 8.32 -3.02
C GLU A 49 16.99 6.85 -3.01
N GLU A 50 18.17 6.60 -3.60
CA GLU A 50 18.78 5.28 -3.54
C GLU A 50 19.32 5.00 -2.13
N VAL A 51 18.92 3.85 -1.58
CA VAL A 51 19.35 3.40 -0.26
C VAL A 51 19.67 1.90 -0.27
N THR A 52 20.39 1.45 0.75
CA THR A 52 20.62 0.04 0.99
C THR A 52 19.89 -0.36 2.29
N LEU A 53 18.90 -1.21 2.16
CA LEU A 53 18.22 -1.80 3.31
C LEU A 53 19.12 -2.85 3.98
N ALA A 54 19.18 -2.79 5.29
CA ALA A 54 19.82 -3.84 6.10
C ALA A 54 18.75 -4.76 6.70
N ALA A 55 18.95 -6.07 6.60
CA ALA A 55 18.06 -7.05 7.22
C ALA A 55 17.96 -6.85 8.72
N LYS A 56 16.76 -6.81 9.25
CA LYS A 56 16.46 -6.75 10.69
C LYS A 56 15.70 -8.02 11.10
N THR A 57 15.95 -8.49 12.32
CA THR A 57 15.05 -9.50 12.91
C THR A 57 13.72 -8.84 13.21
N ILE A 58 12.63 -9.43 12.73
CA ILE A 58 11.28 -8.93 12.96
C ILE A 58 10.41 -10.03 13.57
N VAL A 59 9.50 -9.64 14.45
CA VAL A 59 8.32 -10.41 14.80
C VAL A 59 7.18 -9.87 13.95
N PHE A 60 6.44 -10.74 13.26
CA PHE A 60 5.43 -10.33 12.32
C PHE A 60 4.19 -11.22 12.33
N ALA A 61 3.06 -10.63 11.95
CA ALA A 61 1.83 -11.31 11.59
C ALA A 61 1.76 -11.44 10.06
N LYS A 62 1.32 -12.60 9.55
CA LYS A 62 0.98 -12.79 8.14
C LYS A 62 -0.51 -12.69 7.94
N GLY A 63 -0.93 -12.13 6.83
CA GLY A 63 -2.32 -12.07 6.44
C GLY A 63 -2.52 -11.64 5.00
N SER A 64 -3.79 -11.52 4.65
CA SER A 64 -4.26 -10.92 3.41
C SER A 64 -5.38 -9.94 3.72
N ALA A 65 -5.52 -8.90 2.93
CA ALA A 65 -6.61 -7.94 3.03
C ALA A 65 -7.02 -7.48 1.63
N ASN A 66 -8.24 -6.94 1.53
CA ASN A 66 -8.64 -6.14 0.38
C ASN A 66 -8.20 -4.67 0.60
N TRP A 67 -8.15 -3.90 -0.48
CA TRP A 67 -7.72 -2.52 -0.43
C TRP A 67 -8.64 -1.63 0.41
N ASP A 68 -9.96 -1.91 0.42
CA ASP A 68 -10.97 -1.11 1.15
C ASP A 68 -10.79 -1.16 2.69
N SER A 69 -10.11 -2.17 3.21
CA SER A 69 -9.88 -2.36 4.65
C SER A 69 -8.40 -2.50 5.00
N ALA A 70 -7.53 -1.97 4.13
CA ALA A 70 -6.10 -2.15 4.24
C ALA A 70 -5.57 -1.63 5.58
N PHE A 71 -5.80 -0.36 5.89
CA PHE A 71 -5.23 0.26 7.08
C PHE A 71 -5.72 -0.36 8.38
N GLU A 72 -7.03 -0.56 8.52
CA GLU A 72 -7.60 -1.20 9.72
C GLU A 72 -7.04 -2.60 9.94
N THR A 73 -6.88 -3.38 8.86
CA THR A 73 -6.32 -4.74 8.94
C THR A 73 -4.86 -4.71 9.39
N LEU A 74 -4.07 -3.79 8.86
CA LEU A 74 -2.66 -3.62 9.25
C LEU A 74 -2.51 -3.13 10.68
N VAL A 75 -3.34 -2.18 11.12
CA VAL A 75 -3.38 -1.69 12.50
C VAL A 75 -3.69 -2.83 13.47
N GLU A 76 -4.66 -3.70 13.15
CA GLU A 76 -4.98 -4.84 14.00
C GLU A 76 -3.84 -5.88 14.03
N ALA A 77 -3.18 -6.10 12.90
CA ALA A 77 -1.99 -6.95 12.84
C ALA A 77 -0.85 -6.40 13.71
N PHE A 78 -0.60 -5.09 13.67
CA PHE A 78 0.41 -4.45 14.54
C PHE A 78 0.05 -4.56 16.02
N LYS A 79 -1.23 -4.37 16.41
CA LYS A 79 -1.67 -4.58 17.79
C LYS A 79 -1.33 -5.99 18.28
N ASN A 80 -1.59 -7.00 17.44
CA ASN A 80 -1.29 -8.39 17.77
C ASN A 80 0.22 -8.61 17.97
N VAL A 81 1.06 -8.07 17.09
CA VAL A 81 2.52 -8.15 17.21
C VAL A 81 3.00 -7.46 18.48
N TYR A 82 2.59 -6.21 18.72
CA TYR A 82 2.98 -5.47 19.95
C TYR A 82 2.52 -6.16 21.22
N GLY A 83 1.31 -6.74 21.21
CA GLY A 83 0.80 -7.54 22.33
C GLY A 83 1.68 -8.77 22.63
N ALA A 84 2.18 -9.45 21.59
CA ALA A 84 3.10 -10.58 21.75
C ALA A 84 4.48 -10.13 22.27
N LEU A 85 5.02 -9.02 21.73
CA LEU A 85 6.28 -8.45 22.24
C LEU A 85 6.19 -8.11 23.71
N GLN A 86 5.09 -7.47 24.13
CA GLN A 86 4.87 -7.12 25.54
C GLN A 86 4.84 -8.37 26.43
N LYS A 87 4.13 -9.43 26.03
CA LYS A 87 4.07 -10.70 26.78
C LYS A 87 5.43 -11.37 26.93
N GLN A 88 6.30 -11.19 25.94
CA GLN A 88 7.66 -11.73 25.94
C GLN A 88 8.70 -10.79 26.61
N GLY A 89 8.30 -9.60 27.03
CA GLY A 89 9.21 -8.58 27.55
C GLY A 89 10.17 -7.99 26.52
N LEU A 90 9.84 -8.14 25.22
CA LEU A 90 10.65 -7.62 24.11
C LEU A 90 10.30 -6.19 23.80
N LYS A 91 11.30 -5.43 23.36
CA LYS A 91 11.13 -4.03 22.93
C LYS A 91 11.30 -3.93 21.42
N ALA A 92 10.48 -3.05 20.82
CA ALA A 92 10.67 -2.65 19.44
C ALA A 92 12.04 -1.97 19.26
N ALA A 93 12.75 -2.36 18.19
CA ALA A 93 14.06 -1.85 17.81
C ALA A 93 14.01 -0.90 16.60
N GLY A 94 12.83 -0.40 16.28
CA GLY A 94 12.59 0.52 15.17
C GLY A 94 11.11 0.64 14.85
N PRO A 95 10.77 1.43 13.82
CA PRO A 95 9.39 1.60 13.39
C PRO A 95 8.79 0.26 12.91
N PRO A 96 7.46 0.07 13.10
CA PRO A 96 6.76 -1.06 12.49
C PRO A 96 6.79 -0.94 10.97
N MET A 97 6.65 -2.06 10.29
CA MET A 97 6.69 -2.12 8.83
C MET A 97 5.67 -3.11 8.27
N THR A 98 5.14 -2.80 7.10
CA THR A 98 4.41 -3.75 6.27
C THR A 98 5.29 -4.17 5.10
N ILE A 99 5.41 -5.47 4.87
CA ILE A 99 6.06 -6.06 3.71
C ILE A 99 4.95 -6.66 2.85
N TYR A 100 4.73 -6.11 1.66
CA TYR A 100 3.77 -6.63 0.69
C TYR A 100 4.44 -7.75 -0.10
N THR A 101 3.93 -8.96 0.04
CA THR A 101 4.50 -10.16 -0.58
C THR A 101 3.79 -10.57 -1.87
N ALA A 102 2.55 -10.13 -2.06
CA ALA A 102 1.79 -10.24 -3.29
C ALA A 102 0.73 -9.14 -3.33
N THR A 103 0.42 -8.62 -4.51
CA THR A 103 -0.62 -7.62 -4.72
C THR A 103 -1.37 -7.91 -6.01
N ASP A 104 -2.69 -7.67 -6.02
CA ASP A 104 -3.53 -7.71 -7.22
C ASP A 104 -4.60 -6.60 -7.16
N ASP A 105 -5.51 -6.58 -8.13
CA ASP A 105 -6.57 -5.56 -8.21
C ASP A 105 -7.58 -5.63 -7.04
N THR A 106 -7.61 -6.72 -6.29
CA THR A 106 -8.59 -6.96 -5.22
C THR A 106 -8.02 -6.79 -3.82
N GLY A 107 -6.70 -6.97 -3.67
CA GLY A 107 -6.05 -6.91 -2.36
C GLY A 107 -4.59 -7.30 -2.38
N PHE A 108 -4.11 -7.70 -1.22
CA PHE A 108 -2.69 -7.99 -1.02
C PHE A 108 -2.45 -9.05 0.06
N GLU A 109 -1.29 -9.69 -0.03
CA GLU A 109 -0.70 -10.49 1.04
C GLU A 109 0.39 -9.68 1.73
N TYR A 110 0.46 -9.77 3.05
CA TYR A 110 1.37 -8.96 3.84
C TYR A 110 2.04 -9.71 4.98
N GLN A 111 3.15 -9.12 5.45
CA GLN A 111 3.75 -9.37 6.74
C GLN A 111 3.82 -8.03 7.49
N ALA A 112 2.97 -7.85 8.51
CA ALA A 112 3.03 -6.69 9.39
C ALA A 112 4.00 -6.99 10.53
N GLY A 113 5.16 -6.35 10.54
CA GLY A 113 6.28 -6.69 11.39
C GLY A 113 6.81 -5.54 12.25
N VAL A 114 7.40 -5.91 13.38
CA VAL A 114 8.10 -4.98 14.29
C VAL A 114 9.52 -5.49 14.49
N PRO A 115 10.55 -4.66 14.21
CA PRO A 115 11.93 -5.03 14.48
C PRO A 115 12.20 -5.25 15.96
N VAL A 116 13.02 -6.25 16.26
CA VAL A 116 13.45 -6.57 17.63
C VAL A 116 14.96 -6.75 17.67
N THR A 117 15.57 -6.47 18.83
CA THR A 117 17.00 -6.69 19.06
C THR A 117 17.31 -8.14 19.44
N GLU A 118 16.35 -8.80 20.09
CA GLU A 118 16.48 -10.18 20.58
C GLU A 118 15.34 -11.02 20.00
N GLU A 119 15.63 -12.28 19.68
CA GLU A 119 14.59 -13.21 19.27
C GLU A 119 13.71 -13.62 20.46
N PRO A 120 12.41 -13.86 20.23
CA PRO A 120 11.52 -14.39 21.27
C PRO A 120 12.02 -15.73 21.79
N LYS A 121 11.98 -15.92 23.11
CA LYS A 121 12.42 -17.15 23.77
C LYS A 121 11.32 -18.21 23.91
N GLY A 122 10.09 -17.85 23.62
CA GLY A 122 8.90 -18.71 23.76
C GLY A 122 7.94 -18.55 22.58
N PRO A 123 6.82 -19.29 22.62
CA PRO A 123 5.81 -19.23 21.56
C PRO A 123 5.19 -17.82 21.49
N LEU A 124 5.07 -17.30 20.27
CA LEU A 124 4.51 -15.97 20.01
C LEU A 124 2.98 -15.93 20.03
N GLY A 125 2.35 -17.08 19.85
CA GLY A 125 0.92 -17.21 19.61
C GLY A 125 0.60 -17.53 18.15
N GLU A 126 -0.67 -17.79 17.89
CA GLU A 126 -1.16 -18.16 16.56
C GLU A 126 -1.01 -17.00 15.56
N GLY A 127 -0.62 -17.31 14.35
CA GLY A 127 -0.49 -16.32 13.26
C GLY A 127 0.76 -15.43 13.33
N LEU A 128 1.60 -15.57 14.36
CA LEU A 128 2.82 -14.79 14.52
C LEU A 128 4.08 -15.63 14.24
N ALA A 129 5.10 -15.00 13.67
CA ALA A 129 6.35 -15.64 13.34
C ALA A 129 7.54 -14.69 13.55
N VAL A 130 8.75 -15.27 13.57
CA VAL A 130 10.02 -14.54 13.53
C VAL A 130 10.64 -14.69 12.15
N GLY A 131 11.25 -13.64 11.66
CA GLY A 131 11.94 -13.66 10.37
C GLY A 131 12.88 -12.48 10.20
N LYS A 132 13.29 -12.26 8.96
CA LYS A 132 14.11 -11.12 8.58
C LYS A 132 13.33 -10.18 7.66
N SER A 133 13.53 -8.88 7.85
CA SER A 133 13.05 -7.89 6.88
C SER A 133 13.84 -7.99 5.57
N PRO A 134 13.30 -7.49 4.45
CA PRO A 134 14.04 -7.38 3.20
C PRO A 134 15.35 -6.61 3.35
N GLU A 135 16.33 -6.98 2.53
CA GLU A 135 17.64 -6.33 2.45
C GLU A 135 18.02 -6.06 0.99
N GLY A 136 18.98 -5.17 0.80
CA GLY A 136 19.53 -4.84 -0.50
C GLY A 136 19.16 -3.45 -0.99
N ARG A 137 19.46 -3.18 -2.27
CA ARG A 137 19.23 -1.89 -2.90
C ARG A 137 17.75 -1.61 -3.05
N ALA A 138 17.33 -0.41 -2.67
CA ALA A 138 15.96 0.06 -2.79
C ALA A 138 15.91 1.56 -3.09
N LEU A 139 14.78 2.03 -3.59
CA LEU A 139 14.44 3.44 -3.68
C LEU A 139 13.53 3.80 -2.51
N LYS A 140 13.79 4.95 -1.90
CA LYS A 140 13.01 5.47 -0.78
C LYS A 140 12.14 6.64 -1.22
N PHE A 141 10.90 6.61 -0.80
CA PHE A 141 9.90 7.66 -0.97
C PHE A 141 9.25 7.97 0.38
N ILE A 142 8.65 9.15 0.53
CA ILE A 142 7.93 9.52 1.75
C ILE A 142 6.48 9.85 1.38
N HIS A 143 5.56 9.16 2.06
CA HIS A 143 4.14 9.50 2.11
C HIS A 143 3.82 10.27 3.38
N ARG A 144 2.94 11.28 3.27
CA ARG A 144 2.42 12.05 4.41
C ARG A 144 0.93 12.24 4.27
N GLY A 145 0.18 11.97 5.32
CA GLY A 145 -1.26 12.14 5.36
C GLY A 145 -2.02 10.84 5.47
N SER A 146 -3.30 10.85 5.09
CA SER A 146 -4.18 9.69 5.22
C SER A 146 -3.68 8.49 4.42
N TYR A 147 -3.87 7.30 4.98
CA TYR A 147 -3.56 6.05 4.30
C TYR A 147 -4.39 5.89 3.01
N ASP A 148 -5.60 6.42 2.97
CA ASP A 148 -6.44 6.44 1.76
C ASP A 148 -5.79 7.20 0.58
N ALA A 149 -4.83 8.07 0.85
CA ALA A 149 -4.08 8.80 -0.18
C ALA A 149 -2.83 8.05 -0.69
N MET A 150 -2.55 6.83 -0.18
CA MET A 150 -1.40 6.01 -0.62
C MET A 150 -1.45 5.68 -2.10
N ASP A 151 -2.63 5.51 -2.70
CA ASP A 151 -2.79 5.26 -4.14
C ASP A 151 -2.07 6.33 -4.98
N SER A 152 -2.26 7.60 -4.62
CA SER A 152 -1.59 8.71 -5.32
C SER A 152 -0.06 8.67 -5.15
N THR A 153 0.42 8.20 -3.99
CA THR A 153 1.86 8.02 -3.75
C THR A 153 2.41 6.87 -4.59
N TYR A 154 1.71 5.74 -4.67
CA TYR A 154 2.12 4.62 -5.51
C TYR A 154 2.05 4.94 -7.01
N GLU A 155 1.07 5.73 -7.45
CA GLU A 155 1.03 6.25 -8.82
C GLU A 155 2.27 7.10 -9.13
N ALA A 156 2.63 8.01 -8.23
CA ALA A 156 3.83 8.84 -8.40
C ALA A 156 5.13 8.00 -8.39
N ILE A 157 5.21 6.96 -7.57
CA ILE A 157 6.33 6.01 -7.55
C ILE A 157 6.43 5.27 -8.89
N THR A 158 5.32 4.76 -9.41
CA THR A 158 5.28 4.05 -10.70
C THR A 158 5.75 4.96 -11.84
N ASN A 159 5.23 6.19 -11.90
CA ASN A 159 5.66 7.18 -12.89
C ASN A 159 7.16 7.48 -12.80
N PHE A 160 7.70 7.58 -11.58
CA PHE A 160 9.14 7.79 -11.37
C PHE A 160 9.97 6.61 -11.87
N LEU A 161 9.58 5.37 -11.56
CA LEU A 161 10.26 4.16 -12.03
C LEU A 161 10.28 4.08 -13.56
N ASP A 162 9.14 4.37 -14.21
CA ASP A 162 9.01 4.39 -15.67
C ASP A 162 9.90 5.45 -16.30
N GLU A 163 9.91 6.68 -15.77
CA GLU A 163 10.76 7.77 -16.24
C GLU A 163 12.25 7.39 -16.14
N LYS A 164 12.65 6.78 -15.04
CA LYS A 164 14.04 6.36 -14.79
C LYS A 164 14.39 5.01 -15.42
N ARG A 165 13.40 4.31 -16.02
CA ARG A 165 13.55 2.96 -16.58
C ARG A 165 14.12 1.96 -15.58
N LEU A 166 13.62 2.03 -14.35
CA LEU A 166 13.98 1.14 -13.27
C LEU A 166 12.93 0.04 -13.13
N GLU A 167 13.36 -1.18 -12.86
CA GLU A 167 12.49 -2.31 -12.60
C GLU A 167 12.41 -2.57 -11.10
N ALA A 168 11.21 -2.43 -10.53
CA ALA A 168 10.93 -2.90 -9.18
C ALA A 168 11.00 -4.42 -9.10
N ARG A 169 11.32 -4.94 -7.93
CA ARG A 169 11.01 -6.32 -7.56
C ARG A 169 9.53 -6.40 -7.15
N ASP A 170 8.96 -7.60 -7.17
CA ASP A 170 7.56 -7.85 -6.75
C ASP A 170 7.43 -7.78 -5.21
N LEU A 171 7.89 -6.70 -4.63
CA LEU A 171 7.99 -6.49 -3.19
C LEU A 171 8.02 -4.99 -2.89
N PHE A 172 7.18 -4.56 -1.94
CA PHE A 172 7.18 -3.20 -1.40
C PHE A 172 7.28 -3.27 0.12
N VAL A 173 7.89 -2.26 0.73
CA VAL A 173 7.99 -2.18 2.19
C VAL A 173 7.61 -0.78 2.64
N GLU A 174 6.66 -0.69 3.56
CA GLU A 174 6.26 0.54 4.24
C GLU A 174 6.79 0.56 5.66
N PHE A 175 7.51 1.61 6.05
CA PHE A 175 7.92 1.85 7.42
C PHE A 175 7.11 3.00 8.00
N TYR A 176 6.40 2.76 9.08
CA TYR A 176 5.56 3.76 9.73
C TYR A 176 6.41 4.57 10.72
N LEU A 177 6.85 5.76 10.30
CA LEU A 177 7.66 6.65 11.13
C LEU A 177 6.86 7.27 12.28
N THR A 178 5.57 7.47 12.07
CA THR A 178 4.59 7.76 13.12
C THR A 178 3.93 6.49 13.59
N ASP A 179 3.57 6.40 14.84
CA ASP A 179 2.91 5.21 15.40
C ASP A 179 1.51 5.03 14.78
N PRO A 180 1.28 3.97 13.96
CA PRO A 180 0.01 3.76 13.28
C PRO A 180 -1.14 3.42 14.23
N LEU A 181 -0.85 3.07 15.50
CA LEU A 181 -1.86 2.73 16.49
C LEU A 181 -2.48 3.95 17.18
N THR A 182 -1.75 5.07 17.19
CA THR A 182 -2.13 6.25 17.98
C THR A 182 -2.15 7.55 17.18
N THR A 183 -1.49 7.59 16.02
CA THR A 183 -1.45 8.79 15.17
C THR A 183 -2.73 8.89 14.37
N PRO A 184 -3.43 10.05 14.34
CA PRO A 184 -4.52 10.28 13.40
C PRO A 184 -4.05 10.06 11.96
N GLU A 185 -4.87 9.42 11.12
CA GLU A 185 -4.52 9.06 9.75
C GLU A 185 -3.97 10.24 8.94
N ASP A 186 -4.59 11.42 9.04
CA ASP A 186 -4.16 12.63 8.32
C ASP A 186 -2.75 13.10 8.68
N ASN A 187 -2.17 12.54 9.74
CA ASN A 187 -0.84 12.88 10.24
C ASN A 187 0.18 11.75 10.09
N LEU A 188 -0.16 10.70 9.37
CA LEU A 188 0.76 9.59 9.12
C LEU A 188 1.98 10.07 8.33
N VAL A 189 3.12 9.48 8.66
CA VAL A 189 4.37 9.61 7.92
C VAL A 189 4.88 8.20 7.67
N ILE A 190 4.93 7.82 6.40
CA ILE A 190 5.29 6.46 5.98
C ILE A 190 6.42 6.57 4.97
N GLU A 191 7.52 5.86 5.21
CA GLU A 191 8.55 5.65 4.20
C GLU A 191 8.20 4.42 3.37
N VAL A 192 8.10 4.60 2.06
CA VAL A 192 7.89 3.50 1.10
C VAL A 192 9.22 3.14 0.47
N TYR A 193 9.62 1.89 0.60
CA TYR A 193 10.82 1.36 -0.01
C TYR A 193 10.47 0.40 -1.14
N VAL A 194 11.01 0.66 -2.30
CA VAL A 194 10.83 -0.13 -3.51
C VAL A 194 12.16 -0.81 -3.85
N PRO A 195 12.34 -2.09 -3.52
CA PRO A 195 13.50 -2.83 -3.96
C PRO A 195 13.58 -2.88 -5.49
N VAL A 196 14.74 -2.61 -6.05
CA VAL A 196 14.99 -2.61 -7.49
C VAL A 196 15.95 -3.73 -7.90
N LYS A 197 15.86 -4.13 -9.18
CA LYS A 197 16.74 -5.17 -9.76
C LYS A 197 18.11 -4.65 -10.05
#